data_e95f0aa20e6b0ba9a626c1eb1a4fec3c
#
_entry.id   e95f0aa20e6b0ba9a626c1eb1a4fec3c
#
_cell.length_a   1.000
_cell.length_b   1.000
_cell.length_c   1.000
_cell.angle_alpha   90.00
_cell.angle_beta   90.00
_cell.angle_gamma   90.00
#
_symmetry.space_group_name_H-M   'P 1'
#
loop_
_entity.id
_entity.type
_entity.pdbx_description
1 polymer ?
#
loop_
_entity_poly.entity_id
_entity_poly.type
_entity_poly.pdbx_seq_one_letter_code
_entity_poly.pdbx_strand_id
1 'polypeptide(L)'
;MSLSLNMIAFCIFAFAILLGALGVMTSKNVVHGAYWLLEMAVASAGIFYFLDSAYIAVMQLMVYGGAVGVLVIFTIMITLRSRDEAIRPLDFSVFALIGALAFFGLMAYAILTSPSMSAQHLPAMPQLAEFGKEMFSLKGYSLPFEIASLILTVALVAAVWWTKDGDN
;
A
#
# COMPACT_ATOMS: atom_id res chain seq x y z
N MET A 1 5.60 22.90 -20.56
CA MET A 1 5.43 23.41 -19.17
C MET A 1 4.68 22.41 -18.26
N SER A 2 3.76 21.61 -18.77
CA SER A 2 3.05 20.58 -18.01
C SER A 2 3.92 19.39 -17.60
N LEU A 3 4.85 18.94 -18.45
CA LEU A 3 5.71 17.78 -18.15
C LEU A 3 6.65 18.04 -16.96
N SER A 4 7.20 19.25 -16.82
CA SER A 4 8.06 19.62 -15.69
C SER A 4 7.29 19.69 -14.37
N LEU A 5 6.04 20.16 -14.38
CA LEU A 5 5.21 20.23 -13.19
C LEU A 5 4.80 18.85 -12.69
N ASN A 6 4.40 17.95 -13.60
CA ASN A 6 4.04 16.56 -13.25
C ASN A 6 5.26 15.81 -12.71
N MET A 7 6.44 16.04 -13.27
CA MET A 7 7.68 15.42 -12.80
C MET A 7 8.08 15.91 -11.40
N ILE A 8 7.91 17.21 -11.13
CA ILE A 8 8.16 17.77 -9.79
C ILE A 8 7.18 17.18 -8.77
N ALA A 9 5.89 17.13 -9.10
CA ALA A 9 4.89 16.57 -8.23
C ALA A 9 5.14 15.07 -7.95
N PHE A 10 5.50 14.29 -8.98
CA PHE A 10 5.90 12.90 -8.82
C PHE A 10 7.08 12.74 -7.85
N CYS A 11 8.13 13.57 -8.00
CA CYS A 11 9.28 13.55 -7.10
C CYS A 11 8.90 13.87 -5.65
N ILE A 12 7.96 14.80 -5.44
CA ILE A 12 7.48 15.15 -4.10
C ILE A 12 6.79 13.95 -3.45
N PHE A 13 5.88 13.29 -4.15
CA PHE A 13 5.19 12.10 -3.61
C PHE A 13 6.14 10.91 -3.43
N ALA A 14 7.07 10.69 -4.35
CA ALA A 14 8.09 9.66 -4.20
C ALA A 14 8.98 9.91 -2.96
N PHE A 15 9.36 11.16 -2.74
CA PHE A 15 10.13 11.55 -1.55
C PHE A 15 9.30 11.36 -0.26
N ALA A 16 8.02 11.73 -0.27
CA ALA A 16 7.11 11.53 0.86
C ALA A 16 7.00 10.04 1.23
N ILE A 17 6.86 9.13 0.25
CA ILE A 17 6.84 7.68 0.49
C ILE A 17 8.13 7.20 1.15
N LEU A 18 9.28 7.66 0.66
CA LEU A 18 10.58 7.29 1.25
C LEU A 18 10.73 7.81 2.67
N LEU A 19 10.29 9.03 2.94
CA LEU A 19 10.27 9.59 4.30
C LEU A 19 9.33 8.80 5.21
N GLY A 20 8.12 8.47 4.74
CA GLY A 20 7.17 7.65 5.48
C GLY A 20 7.75 6.27 5.81
N ALA A 21 8.38 5.60 4.84
CA ALA A 21 9.03 4.30 5.04
C ALA A 21 10.16 4.37 6.10
N LEU A 22 11.02 5.39 6.03
CA LEU A 22 12.06 5.64 7.02
C LEU A 22 11.45 5.99 8.38
N GLY A 23 10.38 6.78 8.40
CA GLY A 23 9.64 7.14 9.61
C GLY A 23 9.06 5.93 10.32
N VAL A 24 8.47 4.98 9.59
CA VAL A 24 7.98 3.70 10.16
C VAL A 24 9.14 2.93 10.80
N MET A 25 10.27 2.80 10.11
CA MET A 25 11.42 2.02 10.59
C MET A 25 12.10 2.64 11.82
N THR A 26 12.16 3.97 11.89
CA THR A 26 12.89 4.67 12.94
C THR A 26 12.03 5.08 14.14
N SER A 27 10.71 4.94 14.02
CA SER A 27 9.77 5.31 15.08
C SER A 27 9.92 4.42 16.31
N LYS A 28 10.28 5.02 17.42
CA LYS A 28 10.32 4.35 18.74
C LYS A 28 8.91 4.12 19.31
N ASN A 29 7.94 4.90 18.88
CA ASN A 29 6.56 4.81 19.32
C ASN A 29 5.73 4.18 18.20
N VAL A 30 5.03 3.07 18.51
CA VAL A 30 4.23 2.32 17.54
C VAL A 30 3.11 3.17 16.94
N VAL A 31 2.52 4.08 17.73
CA VAL A 31 1.50 5.02 17.24
C VAL A 31 2.09 5.96 16.18
N HIS A 32 3.28 6.51 16.42
CA HIS A 32 3.96 7.35 15.42
C HIS A 32 4.33 6.55 14.17
N GLY A 33 4.74 5.28 14.33
CA GLY A 33 4.97 4.38 13.21
C GLY A 33 3.70 4.16 12.36
N ALA A 34 2.54 4.02 13.01
CA ALA A 34 1.26 3.88 12.31
C ALA A 34 0.87 5.16 11.54
N TYR A 35 1.17 6.35 12.06
CA TYR A 35 0.96 7.61 11.34
C TYR A 35 1.87 7.72 10.10
N TRP A 36 3.14 7.32 10.21
CA TRP A 36 4.04 7.27 9.06
C TRP A 36 3.57 6.27 8.00
N LEU A 37 3.03 5.13 8.43
CA LEU A 37 2.44 4.15 7.52
C LEU A 37 1.23 4.73 6.77
N LEU A 38 0.36 5.45 7.48
CA LEU A 38 -0.80 6.11 6.88
C LEU A 38 -0.37 7.19 5.87
N GLU A 39 0.62 8.01 6.23
CA GLU A 39 1.20 9.02 5.34
C GLU A 39 1.74 8.39 4.06
N MET A 40 2.52 7.30 4.17
CA MET A 40 3.04 6.55 3.03
C MET A 40 1.90 6.01 2.13
N ALA A 41 0.82 5.50 2.72
CA ALA A 41 -0.34 5.00 1.98
C ALA A 41 -1.04 6.13 1.18
N VAL A 42 -1.19 7.30 1.77
CA VAL A 42 -1.77 8.49 1.11
C VAL A 42 -0.84 9.00 -0.01
N ALA A 43 0.46 9.09 0.26
CA ALA A 43 1.44 9.50 -0.75
C ALA A 43 1.49 8.54 -1.94
N SER A 44 1.34 7.23 -1.70
CA SER A 44 1.27 6.22 -2.76
C SER A 44 0.06 6.44 -3.69
N ALA A 45 -1.08 6.87 -3.15
CA ALA A 45 -2.25 7.21 -3.97
C ALA A 45 -1.96 8.38 -4.92
N GLY A 46 -1.17 9.36 -4.47
CA GLY A 46 -0.69 10.46 -5.32
C GLY A 46 0.12 9.94 -6.50
N ILE A 47 1.04 8.99 -6.28
CA ILE A 47 1.81 8.37 -7.39
C ILE A 47 0.89 7.64 -8.36
N PHE A 48 -0.07 6.85 -7.89
CA PHE A 48 -1.02 6.17 -8.77
C PHE A 48 -1.83 7.14 -9.62
N TYR A 49 -2.20 8.29 -9.05
CA TYR A 49 -2.89 9.33 -9.80
C TYR A 49 -2.02 9.91 -10.92
N PHE A 50 -0.72 10.16 -10.67
CA PHE A 50 0.21 10.63 -11.70
C PHE A 50 0.56 9.59 -12.77
N LEU A 51 0.33 8.32 -12.48
CA LEU A 51 0.45 7.23 -13.44
C LEU A 51 -0.85 7.00 -14.25
N ASP A 52 -1.74 7.98 -14.29
CA ASP A 52 -3.06 7.92 -14.96
C ASP A 52 -3.97 6.78 -14.46
N SER A 53 -3.69 6.25 -13.27
CA SER A 53 -4.45 5.16 -12.64
C SER A 53 -5.40 5.71 -11.59
N ALA A 54 -6.32 6.60 -11.96
CA ALA A 54 -7.23 7.29 -11.05
C ALA A 54 -8.07 6.31 -10.20
N TYR A 55 -8.49 5.17 -10.75
CA TYR A 55 -9.22 4.14 -10.01
C TYR A 55 -8.37 3.55 -8.87
N ILE A 56 -7.13 3.16 -9.17
CA ILE A 56 -6.23 2.59 -8.16
C ILE A 56 -5.88 3.64 -7.09
N ALA A 57 -5.70 4.91 -7.49
CA ALA A 57 -5.46 6.00 -6.56
C ALA A 57 -6.61 6.16 -5.55
N VAL A 58 -7.85 6.15 -6.02
CA VAL A 58 -9.03 6.24 -5.16
C VAL A 58 -9.14 5.02 -4.25
N MET A 59 -8.94 3.80 -4.77
CA MET A 59 -8.94 2.58 -3.96
C MET A 59 -7.83 2.59 -2.91
N GLN A 60 -6.64 3.07 -3.24
CA GLN A 60 -5.54 3.23 -2.30
C GLN A 60 -5.93 4.17 -1.14
N LEU A 61 -6.56 5.30 -1.43
CA LEU A 61 -7.02 6.23 -0.39
C LEU A 61 -8.14 5.65 0.46
N MET A 62 -9.17 5.06 -0.17
CA MET A 62 -10.35 4.57 0.57
C MET A 62 -10.02 3.33 1.39
N VAL A 63 -9.30 2.37 0.84
CA VAL A 63 -9.03 1.10 1.52
C VAL A 63 -7.82 1.22 2.43
N TYR A 64 -6.63 1.62 1.91
CA TYR A 64 -5.41 1.66 2.71
C TYR A 64 -5.33 2.91 3.59
N GLY A 65 -5.64 4.09 3.07
CA GLY A 65 -5.66 5.33 3.84
C GLY A 65 -6.85 5.42 4.80
N GLY A 66 -8.03 5.03 4.36
CA GLY A 66 -9.25 5.08 5.15
C GLY A 66 -9.44 3.86 6.06
N ALA A 67 -9.86 2.73 5.50
CA ALA A 67 -10.29 1.59 6.30
C ALA A 67 -9.12 0.92 7.05
N VAL A 68 -8.07 0.50 6.34
CA VAL A 68 -6.95 -0.25 6.96
C VAL A 68 -6.12 0.65 7.86
N GLY A 69 -5.76 1.85 7.43
CA GLY A 69 -4.93 2.78 8.21
C GLY A 69 -5.60 3.18 9.52
N VAL A 70 -6.88 3.55 9.46
CA VAL A 70 -7.65 3.89 10.66
C VAL A 70 -7.79 2.68 11.60
N LEU A 71 -8.07 1.50 11.04
CA LEU A 71 -8.18 0.27 11.82
C LEU A 71 -6.86 -0.06 12.54
N VAL A 72 -5.72 0.06 11.85
CA VAL A 72 -4.40 -0.17 12.44
C VAL A 72 -4.13 0.80 13.58
N ILE A 73 -4.36 2.10 13.39
CA ILE A 73 -4.17 3.11 14.44
C ILE A 73 -5.07 2.81 15.64
N PHE A 74 -6.34 2.50 15.40
CA PHE A 74 -7.29 2.17 16.46
C PHE A 74 -6.88 0.92 17.25
N THR A 75 -6.48 -0.13 16.55
CA THR A 75 -6.01 -1.38 17.16
C THR A 75 -4.77 -1.13 18.03
N ILE A 76 -3.80 -0.36 17.53
CA ILE A 76 -2.60 -0.01 18.28
C ILE A 76 -2.96 0.80 19.53
N MET A 77 -3.85 1.78 19.42
CA MET A 77 -4.26 2.59 20.57
C MET A 77 -4.93 1.78 21.68
N ILE A 78 -5.71 0.77 21.33
CA ILE A 78 -6.35 -0.12 22.33
C ILE A 78 -5.31 -1.06 22.94
N THR A 79 -4.40 -1.60 22.15
CA THR A 79 -3.45 -2.63 22.58
C THR A 79 -2.31 -2.04 23.41
N LEU A 80 -1.91 -0.79 23.16
CA LEU A 80 -0.75 -0.13 23.83
C LEU A 80 -1.01 0.25 25.28
N ARG A 81 -2.20 0.10 25.82
CA ARG A 81 -2.55 0.48 27.19
C ARG A 81 -1.80 -0.33 28.27
N SER A 82 -1.09 -1.37 27.91
CA SER A 82 -0.52 -2.34 28.85
C SER A 82 1.00 -2.53 28.80
N ARG A 83 1.75 -1.87 27.90
CA ARG A 83 3.16 -2.20 27.72
C ARG A 83 4.08 -0.97 27.63
N ASP A 84 4.69 -0.66 28.79
CA ASP A 84 5.98 0.06 28.89
C ASP A 84 7.18 -0.84 28.46
N GLU A 85 6.98 -1.73 27.49
CA GLU A 85 8.11 -2.49 26.94
C GLU A 85 8.88 -1.58 25.98
N ALA A 86 10.07 -1.19 26.43
CA ALA A 86 11.07 -0.54 25.62
C ALA A 86 11.22 -1.30 24.31
N ILE A 87 10.82 -0.64 23.20
CA ILE A 87 11.06 -1.15 21.84
C ILE A 87 12.56 -1.40 21.77
N ARG A 88 12.94 -2.65 21.55
CA ARG A 88 14.35 -3.01 21.38
C ARG A 88 14.93 -2.14 20.28
N PRO A 89 16.11 -1.50 20.51
CA PRO A 89 16.77 -0.80 19.42
C PRO A 89 16.94 -1.78 18.26
N LEU A 90 16.74 -1.28 17.03
CA LEU A 90 17.02 -2.07 15.85
C LEU A 90 18.47 -2.56 15.92
N ASP A 91 18.66 -3.83 16.21
CA ASP A 91 19.95 -4.48 15.96
C ASP A 91 20.15 -4.45 14.46
N PHE A 92 21.04 -3.58 14.01
CA PHE A 92 21.37 -3.38 12.62
C PHE A 92 22.09 -4.63 12.13
N SER A 93 21.31 -5.62 11.68
CA SER A 93 21.89 -6.83 11.14
C SER A 93 22.50 -6.50 9.77
N VAL A 94 23.82 -6.63 9.67
CA VAL A 94 24.56 -6.46 8.41
C VAL A 94 23.98 -7.37 7.32
N PHE A 95 23.50 -8.56 7.68
CA PHE A 95 22.84 -9.49 6.75
C PHE A 95 21.52 -8.92 6.20
N ALA A 96 20.72 -8.21 7.03
CA ALA A 96 19.50 -7.57 6.56
C ALA A 96 19.81 -6.43 5.59
N LEU A 97 20.86 -5.64 5.85
CA LEU A 97 21.30 -4.59 4.94
C LEU A 97 21.76 -5.15 3.60
N ILE A 98 22.58 -6.21 3.60
CA ILE A 98 23.04 -6.88 2.38
C ILE A 98 21.84 -7.44 1.61
N GLY A 99 20.90 -8.09 2.27
CA GLY A 99 19.69 -8.62 1.64
C GLY A 99 18.84 -7.52 1.00
N ALA A 100 18.64 -6.40 1.69
CA ALA A 100 17.91 -5.25 1.16
C ALA A 100 18.61 -4.62 -0.05
N LEU A 101 19.92 -4.44 0.01
CA LEU A 101 20.71 -3.90 -1.09
C LEU A 101 20.74 -4.86 -2.30
N ALA A 102 20.84 -6.16 -2.06
CA ALA A 102 20.77 -7.17 -3.12
C ALA A 102 19.40 -7.16 -3.81
N PHE A 103 18.32 -7.11 -3.04
CA PHE A 103 16.97 -7.04 -3.58
C PHE A 103 16.75 -5.74 -4.39
N PHE A 104 17.17 -4.60 -3.84
CA PHE A 104 17.07 -3.31 -4.54
C PHE A 104 17.92 -3.30 -5.82
N GLY A 105 19.14 -3.84 -5.77
CA GLY A 105 20.01 -3.96 -6.93
C GLY A 105 19.43 -4.86 -8.02
N LEU A 106 18.83 -5.98 -7.63
CA LEU A 106 18.13 -6.88 -8.56
C LEU A 106 16.94 -6.20 -9.23
N MET A 107 16.13 -5.45 -8.45
CA MET A 107 15.00 -4.69 -9.00
C MET A 107 15.46 -3.59 -9.95
N ALA A 108 16.49 -2.82 -9.57
CA ALA A 108 17.07 -1.79 -10.42
C ALA A 108 17.64 -2.39 -11.72
N TYR A 109 18.36 -3.50 -11.62
CA TYR A 109 18.87 -4.23 -12.78
C TYR A 109 17.75 -4.69 -13.70
N ALA A 110 16.69 -5.28 -13.17
CA ALA A 110 15.54 -5.73 -13.93
C ALA A 110 14.85 -4.58 -14.67
N ILE A 111 14.71 -3.42 -14.04
CA ILE A 111 14.09 -2.23 -14.65
C ILE A 111 14.99 -1.67 -15.75
N LEU A 112 16.31 -1.56 -15.51
CA LEU A 112 17.27 -0.96 -16.45
C LEU A 112 17.54 -1.87 -17.66
N THR A 113 17.48 -3.19 -17.48
CA THR A 113 17.69 -4.17 -18.56
C THR A 113 16.40 -4.59 -19.26
N SER A 114 15.24 -4.28 -18.69
CA SER A 114 13.99 -4.44 -19.40
C SER A 114 14.06 -3.62 -20.68
N PRO A 115 13.86 -4.23 -21.88
CA PRO A 115 13.74 -3.45 -23.09
C PRO A 115 12.67 -2.41 -22.80
N SER A 116 13.06 -1.12 -22.85
CA SER A 116 12.10 -0.03 -22.72
C SER A 116 10.95 -0.42 -23.64
N MET A 117 9.81 -0.76 -23.07
CA MET A 117 8.60 -0.88 -23.86
C MET A 117 8.49 0.49 -24.50
N SER A 118 9.02 0.58 -25.73
CA SER A 118 8.85 1.74 -26.58
C SER A 118 7.40 2.10 -26.39
N ALA A 119 7.11 3.38 -26.16
CA ALA A 119 5.77 3.88 -25.87
C ALA A 119 4.81 3.44 -27.02
N GLN A 120 4.63 2.14 -27.17
CA GLN A 120 3.50 1.55 -27.81
C GLN A 120 2.34 2.11 -27.01
N HIS A 121 1.53 2.90 -27.67
CA HIS A 121 0.27 3.39 -27.17
C HIS A 121 -0.38 2.27 -26.35
N LEU A 122 -0.11 2.29 -25.05
CA LEU A 122 -0.93 1.53 -24.12
C LEU A 122 -2.33 2.08 -24.36
N PRO A 123 -3.31 1.23 -24.68
CA PRO A 123 -4.67 1.69 -24.85
C PRO A 123 -5.00 2.52 -23.61
N ALA A 124 -5.54 3.72 -23.81
CA ALA A 124 -5.95 4.59 -22.72
C ALA A 124 -6.66 3.73 -21.69
N MET A 125 -6.26 3.85 -20.41
CA MET A 125 -6.90 3.07 -19.34
C MET A 125 -8.42 3.22 -19.48
N PRO A 126 -9.19 2.13 -19.46
CA PRO A 126 -10.63 2.20 -19.63
C PRO A 126 -11.18 3.18 -18.59
N GLN A 127 -12.10 4.04 -19.01
CA GLN A 127 -12.75 4.94 -18.08
C GLN A 127 -13.36 4.12 -16.93
N LEU A 128 -13.42 4.69 -15.73
CA LEU A 128 -13.93 4.01 -14.53
C LEU A 128 -15.26 3.25 -14.78
N ALA A 129 -16.12 3.81 -15.63
CA ALA A 129 -17.39 3.19 -16.02
C ALA A 129 -17.21 1.92 -16.88
N GLU A 130 -16.23 1.89 -17.77
CA GLU A 130 -15.90 0.72 -18.60
C GLU A 130 -15.27 -0.37 -17.77
N PHE A 131 -14.35 0.00 -16.88
CA PHE A 131 -13.76 -0.92 -15.91
C PHE A 131 -14.82 -1.58 -15.02
N GLY A 132 -15.80 -0.80 -14.52
CA GLY A 132 -16.92 -1.33 -13.76
C GLY A 132 -17.77 -2.31 -14.56
N LYS A 133 -18.06 -2.03 -15.84
CA LYS A 133 -18.79 -2.94 -16.71
C LYS A 133 -18.04 -4.26 -16.93
N GLU A 134 -16.73 -4.20 -17.16
CA GLU A 134 -15.89 -5.38 -17.32
C GLU A 134 -15.81 -6.23 -16.06
N MET A 135 -15.77 -5.60 -14.87
CA MET A 135 -15.77 -6.33 -13.60
C MET A 135 -17.05 -7.15 -13.39
N PHE A 136 -18.20 -6.65 -13.84
CA PHE A 136 -19.49 -7.34 -13.69
C PHE A 136 -19.92 -8.12 -14.94
N SER A 137 -19.13 -8.11 -16.00
CA SER A 137 -19.41 -8.87 -17.22
C SER A 137 -19.20 -10.37 -16.99
N LEU A 138 -20.16 -11.19 -17.42
CA LEU A 138 -20.07 -12.66 -17.37
C LEU A 138 -18.89 -13.23 -18.17
N LYS A 139 -18.40 -12.49 -19.16
CA LYS A 139 -17.22 -12.84 -19.97
C LYS A 139 -15.93 -12.18 -19.49
N GLY A 140 -16.02 -11.28 -18.51
CA GLY A 140 -14.90 -10.50 -17.96
C GLY A 140 -14.41 -11.05 -16.63
N TYR A 141 -14.25 -10.14 -15.65
CA TYR A 141 -13.66 -10.43 -14.33
C TYR A 141 -14.70 -10.73 -13.25
N SER A 142 -15.92 -11.10 -13.59
CA SER A 142 -17.00 -11.40 -12.66
C SER A 142 -16.63 -12.52 -11.68
N LEU A 143 -16.00 -13.60 -12.15
CA LEU A 143 -15.59 -14.73 -11.32
C LEU A 143 -14.48 -14.37 -10.30
N PRO A 144 -13.38 -13.72 -10.66
CA PRO A 144 -12.42 -13.19 -9.69
C PRO A 144 -13.05 -12.24 -8.66
N PHE A 145 -13.99 -11.40 -9.07
CA PHE A 145 -14.69 -10.48 -8.17
C PHE A 145 -15.55 -11.25 -7.14
N GLU A 146 -16.26 -12.29 -7.56
CA GLU A 146 -17.06 -13.15 -6.70
C GLU A 146 -16.17 -13.90 -5.69
N ILE A 147 -15.04 -14.45 -6.12
CA ILE A 147 -14.07 -15.10 -5.24
C ILE A 147 -13.53 -14.09 -4.21
N ALA A 148 -13.20 -12.87 -4.62
CA ALA A 148 -12.73 -11.84 -3.71
C ALA A 148 -13.78 -11.49 -2.64
N SER A 149 -15.06 -11.42 -2.99
CA SER A 149 -16.15 -11.17 -2.05
C SER A 149 -16.33 -12.33 -1.05
N LEU A 150 -16.16 -13.57 -1.49
CA LEU A 150 -16.17 -14.75 -0.60
C LEU A 150 -15.00 -14.71 0.37
N ILE A 151 -13.79 -14.37 -0.09
CA ILE A 151 -12.61 -14.21 0.78
C ILE A 151 -12.87 -13.16 1.86
N LEU A 152 -13.45 -12.01 1.48
CA LEU A 152 -13.80 -10.96 2.44
C LEU A 152 -14.81 -11.46 3.48
N THR A 153 -15.84 -12.19 3.05
CA THR A 153 -16.85 -12.75 3.94
C THR A 153 -16.23 -13.75 4.93
N VAL A 154 -15.39 -14.65 4.44
CA VAL A 154 -14.67 -15.62 5.29
C VAL A 154 -13.76 -14.91 6.29
N ALA A 155 -13.04 -13.86 5.86
CA ALA A 155 -12.20 -13.09 6.77
C ALA A 155 -12.99 -12.41 7.89
N LEU A 156 -14.17 -11.84 7.58
CA LEU A 156 -15.06 -11.25 8.58
C LEU A 156 -15.59 -12.30 9.57
N VAL A 157 -16.04 -13.45 9.07
CA VAL A 157 -16.51 -14.55 9.92
C VAL A 157 -15.40 -15.07 10.83
N ALA A 158 -14.19 -15.26 10.28
CA ALA A 158 -13.02 -15.69 11.05
C ALA A 158 -12.65 -14.69 12.15
N ALA A 159 -12.69 -13.38 11.85
CA ALA A 159 -12.41 -12.32 12.83
C ALA A 159 -13.40 -12.36 14.01
N VAL A 160 -14.70 -12.53 13.72
CA VAL A 160 -15.76 -12.64 14.76
C VAL A 160 -15.62 -13.94 15.57
N TRP A 161 -15.31 -15.05 14.91
CA TRP A 161 -15.10 -16.32 15.61
C TRP A 161 -13.93 -16.24 16.59
N TRP A 162 -12.81 -15.69 16.16
CA TRP A 162 -11.61 -15.55 17.01
C TRP A 162 -11.85 -14.68 18.25
N THR A 163 -12.62 -13.62 18.13
CA THR A 163 -12.95 -12.77 19.29
C THR A 163 -13.86 -13.45 20.29
N LYS A 164 -14.74 -14.34 19.84
CA LYS A 164 -15.69 -15.05 20.72
C LYS A 164 -15.05 -16.18 21.54
N ASP A 165 -14.05 -16.87 20.99
CA ASP A 165 -13.34 -17.97 21.70
C ASP A 165 -12.43 -17.45 22.84
N GLY A 166 -12.13 -16.16 22.91
CA GLY A 166 -11.35 -15.55 23.98
C GLY A 166 -12.12 -15.28 25.27
N ASP A 167 -13.43 -15.44 25.28
CA ASP A 167 -14.31 -15.18 26.45
C ASP A 167 -14.67 -16.45 27.26
N ASN A 168 -14.11 -17.61 26.95
CA ASN A 168 -14.23 -18.86 27.70
C ASN A 168 -12.86 -19.21 28.30
#